data_2b2d6463800fa858ef5e9303b0920678
#
_entry.id   2b2d6463800fa858ef5e9303b0920678
#
_cell.length_a   1.000
_cell.length_b   1.000
_cell.length_c   1.000
_cell.angle_alpha   90.00
_cell.angle_beta   90.00
_cell.angle_gamma   90.00
#
_symmetry.space_group_name_H-M   'P 1'
#
loop_
_entity.id
_entity.type
_entity.pdbx_description
1 polymer ?
#
loop_
_entity_poly.entity_id
_entity_poly.type
_entity_poly.pdbx_seq_one_letter_code
_entity_poly.pdbx_strand_id
1 'polypeptide(L)'
;MHRKLIRRLLWMFVFVIAISAAVIYFTFDIRALEYLTMFKPWCIAAAFGILGLGLVFDGLRLMTLAAVTDEKLTTRQVVNVVLSNYFLALVTPGASGGAVAQIMFMRKAGVPVAKATVVVFVRTIMSITFLILLVPFVLHSDHALVDWMPTSVITIVSVLFVSLPIAAVLLMRTRYPEFWIIGLTNNFSRDFRRNCFIWYKEFKQASFIMGKNPLKVMRAFIESGLSLLCIYATVPMFFLGMNIKFDWLQVMGRMVLLNLVLYFSPTPGGSGVAEAGFVVLFSELLPGGLVGIMAVLWRFTAEYLPFLLGAVVSIRAFGSNVLSMKNLRKGENQQ
;
A
#
# COMPACT_ATOMS: atom_id res chain seq x y z
N MET A 1 -19.39 -4.15 22.59
CA MET A 1 -18.67 -4.41 21.35
C MET A 1 -17.37 -3.59 21.20
N HIS A 2 -17.35 -2.29 21.52
CA HIS A 2 -16.19 -1.40 21.37
C HIS A 2 -14.92 -1.83 22.12
N ARG A 3 -15.02 -2.24 23.39
CA ARG A 3 -13.83 -2.63 24.19
C ARG A 3 -13.10 -3.85 23.60
N LYS A 4 -13.83 -4.81 23.01
CA LYS A 4 -13.21 -5.99 22.38
C LYS A 4 -12.48 -5.60 21.08
N LEU A 5 -13.04 -4.69 20.29
CA LEU A 5 -12.42 -4.19 19.06
C LEU A 5 -11.16 -3.38 19.36
N ILE A 6 -11.27 -2.40 20.27
CA ILE A 6 -10.10 -1.58 20.71
C ILE A 6 -8.99 -2.48 21.25
N ARG A 7 -9.34 -3.48 22.09
CA ARG A 7 -8.34 -4.43 22.62
C ARG A 7 -7.67 -5.24 21.51
N ARG A 8 -8.42 -5.68 20.46
CA ARG A 8 -7.83 -6.37 19.31
C ARG A 8 -6.90 -5.46 18.52
N LEU A 9 -7.30 -4.22 18.26
CA LEU A 9 -6.45 -3.23 17.55
C LEU A 9 -5.17 -2.93 18.36
N LEU A 10 -5.26 -2.79 19.69
CA LEU A 10 -4.10 -2.61 20.54
C LEU A 10 -3.16 -3.81 20.50
N TRP A 11 -3.69 -5.04 20.58
CA TRP A 11 -2.87 -6.25 20.47
C TRP A 11 -2.18 -6.37 19.11
N MET A 12 -2.86 -6.03 18.03
CA MET A 12 -2.25 -6.01 16.69
C MET A 12 -1.15 -4.95 16.60
N PHE A 13 -1.36 -3.77 17.16
CA PHE A 13 -0.35 -2.71 17.20
C PHE A 13 0.86 -3.11 18.06
N VAL A 14 0.63 -3.70 19.23
CA VAL A 14 1.70 -4.26 20.07
C VAL A 14 2.47 -5.35 19.34
N PHE A 15 1.80 -6.23 18.61
CA PHE A 15 2.42 -7.26 17.80
C PHE A 15 3.33 -6.67 16.71
N VAL A 16 2.86 -5.65 15.99
CA VAL A 16 3.65 -4.94 14.96
C VAL A 16 4.91 -4.31 15.57
N ILE A 17 4.77 -3.62 16.71
CA ILE A 17 5.92 -3.03 17.44
C ILE A 17 6.87 -4.13 17.93
N ALA A 18 6.36 -5.23 18.44
CA ALA A 18 7.19 -6.34 18.91
C ALA A 18 8.03 -6.96 17.79
N ILE A 19 7.47 -7.11 16.59
CA ILE A 19 8.23 -7.56 15.41
C ILE A 19 9.34 -6.56 15.07
N SER A 20 9.02 -5.27 14.99
CA SER A 20 10.04 -4.24 14.70
C SER A 20 11.14 -4.22 15.76
N ALA A 21 10.79 -4.37 17.04
CA ALA A 21 11.75 -4.47 18.13
C ALA A 21 12.62 -5.72 18.04
N ALA A 22 12.02 -6.87 17.69
CA ALA A 22 12.76 -8.11 17.47
C ALA A 22 13.76 -7.97 16.31
N VAL A 23 13.35 -7.38 15.18
CA VAL A 23 14.26 -7.15 14.04
C VAL A 23 15.44 -6.28 14.47
N ILE A 24 15.19 -5.18 15.20
CA ILE A 24 16.28 -4.36 15.74
C ILE A 24 17.20 -5.21 16.62
N TYR A 25 16.63 -5.96 17.57
CA TYR A 25 17.41 -6.77 18.52
C TYR A 25 18.34 -7.78 17.81
N PHE A 26 17.86 -8.46 16.76
CA PHE A 26 18.65 -9.45 16.02
C PHE A 26 19.60 -8.86 14.99
N THR A 27 19.38 -7.62 14.53
CA THR A 27 20.21 -6.98 13.50
C THR A 27 21.04 -5.84 14.02
N PHE A 28 20.85 -5.42 15.29
CA PHE A 28 21.58 -4.30 15.88
C PHE A 28 23.04 -4.66 16.14
N ASP A 29 23.94 -3.80 15.65
CA ASP A 29 25.34 -3.78 16.02
C ASP A 29 25.66 -2.41 16.64
N ILE A 30 26.48 -2.40 17.70
CA ILE A 30 26.89 -1.16 18.39
C ILE A 30 27.58 -0.16 17.43
N ARG A 31 28.22 -0.67 16.38
CA ARG A 31 28.84 0.14 15.33
C ARG A 31 27.82 1.00 14.57
N ALA A 32 26.56 0.61 14.55
CA ALA A 32 25.49 1.38 13.94
C ALA A 32 25.26 2.73 14.63
N LEU A 33 25.64 2.87 15.92
CA LEU A 33 25.55 4.14 16.64
C LEU A 33 26.45 5.22 16.05
N GLU A 34 27.62 4.86 15.51
CA GLU A 34 28.52 5.82 14.86
C GLU A 34 27.84 6.48 13.66
N TYR A 35 27.09 5.72 12.85
CA TYR A 35 26.35 6.25 11.71
C TYR A 35 25.19 7.14 12.14
N LEU A 36 24.55 6.85 13.28
CA LEU A 36 23.50 7.70 13.82
C LEU A 36 24.02 9.04 14.32
N THR A 37 25.25 9.09 14.86
CA THR A 37 25.87 10.36 15.28
C THR A 37 26.26 11.24 14.08
N MET A 38 26.59 10.64 12.94
CA MET A 38 26.90 11.33 11.69
C MET A 38 25.68 11.69 10.86
N PHE A 39 24.47 11.34 11.32
CA PHE A 39 23.24 11.51 10.56
C PHE A 39 22.95 12.99 10.30
N LYS A 40 22.67 13.32 9.05
CA LYS A 40 22.36 14.68 8.61
C LYS A 40 20.86 14.98 8.83
N PRO A 41 20.47 15.86 9.78
CA PRO A 41 19.05 16.06 10.15
C PRO A 41 18.16 16.54 8.99
N TRP A 42 18.71 17.26 8.01
CA TRP A 42 17.96 17.73 6.86
C TRP A 42 17.39 16.59 6.01
N CYS A 43 18.04 15.39 6.01
CA CYS A 43 17.55 14.22 5.28
C CYS A 43 16.26 13.67 5.87
N ILE A 44 16.03 13.80 7.19
CA ILE A 44 14.74 13.46 7.82
C ILE A 44 13.67 14.42 7.31
N ALA A 45 13.96 15.72 7.31
CA ALA A 45 13.01 16.72 6.80
C ALA A 45 12.69 16.47 5.32
N ALA A 46 13.70 16.14 4.51
CA ALA A 46 13.53 15.78 3.11
C ALA A 46 12.68 14.50 2.95
N ALA A 47 12.92 13.44 3.74
CA ALA A 47 12.15 12.22 3.73
C ALA A 47 10.66 12.47 4.06
N PHE A 48 10.38 13.29 5.08
CA PHE A 48 9.00 13.69 5.41
C PHE A 48 8.37 14.56 4.32
N GLY A 49 9.13 15.47 3.72
CA GLY A 49 8.66 16.29 2.60
C GLY A 49 8.29 15.43 1.38
N ILE A 50 9.15 14.47 1.01
CA ILE A 50 8.92 13.54 -0.09
C ILE A 50 7.75 12.60 0.22
N LEU A 51 7.62 12.11 1.45
CA LEU A 51 6.44 11.35 1.89
C LEU A 51 5.16 12.19 1.73
N GLY A 52 5.18 13.44 2.21
CA GLY A 52 4.07 14.37 2.05
C GLY A 52 3.67 14.55 0.59
N LEU A 53 4.65 14.71 -0.30
CA LEU A 53 4.43 14.79 -1.74
C LEU A 53 3.81 13.50 -2.28
N GLY A 54 4.28 12.33 -1.83
CA GLY A 54 3.69 11.04 -2.17
C GLY A 54 2.22 10.92 -1.77
N LEU A 55 1.87 11.38 -0.56
CA LEU A 55 0.49 11.41 -0.07
C LEU A 55 -0.38 12.41 -0.87
N VAL A 56 0.19 13.53 -1.33
CA VAL A 56 -0.50 14.48 -2.23
C VAL A 56 -0.83 13.81 -3.56
N PHE A 57 0.13 13.15 -4.21
CA PHE A 57 -0.13 12.40 -5.44
C PHE A 57 -1.14 11.29 -5.25
N ASP A 58 -1.12 10.59 -4.10
CA ASP A 58 -2.12 9.59 -3.75
C ASP A 58 -3.53 10.20 -3.64
N GLY A 59 -3.62 11.39 -3.07
CA GLY A 59 -4.87 12.17 -3.01
C GLY A 59 -5.35 12.63 -4.38
N LEU A 60 -4.44 13.15 -5.23
CA LEU A 60 -4.76 13.56 -6.60
C LEU A 60 -5.27 12.38 -7.41
N ARG A 61 -4.61 11.22 -7.35
CA ARG A 61 -5.08 9.97 -7.96
C ARG A 61 -6.51 9.64 -7.54
N LEU A 62 -6.81 9.72 -6.24
CA LEU A 62 -8.15 9.44 -5.74
C LEU A 62 -9.18 10.42 -6.31
N MET A 63 -8.85 11.73 -6.39
CA MET A 63 -9.72 12.75 -7.00
C MET A 63 -9.95 12.47 -8.49
N THR A 64 -8.89 12.15 -9.22
CA THR A 64 -8.96 11.81 -10.66
C THR A 64 -9.84 10.59 -10.90
N LEU A 65 -9.70 9.52 -10.10
CA LEU A 65 -10.53 8.32 -10.21
C LEU A 65 -11.99 8.57 -9.82
N ALA A 66 -12.25 9.37 -8.79
CA ALA A 66 -13.61 9.78 -8.44
C ALA A 66 -14.26 10.56 -9.59
N ALA A 67 -13.51 11.46 -10.24
CA ALA A 67 -14.00 12.21 -11.39
C ALA A 67 -14.24 11.35 -12.65
N VAL A 68 -13.64 10.16 -12.76
CA VAL A 68 -13.95 9.18 -13.82
C VAL A 68 -15.32 8.53 -13.58
N THR A 69 -15.76 8.45 -12.32
CA THR A 69 -17.09 7.94 -11.94
C THR A 69 -18.15 9.04 -11.78
N ASP A 70 -17.86 10.27 -12.27
CA ASP A 70 -18.69 11.46 -12.16
C ASP A 70 -18.97 11.92 -10.70
N GLU A 71 -18.03 11.62 -9.80
CA GLU A 71 -18.07 12.04 -8.40
C GLU A 71 -17.03 13.10 -8.11
N LYS A 72 -17.36 14.03 -7.21
CA LYS A 72 -16.43 15.10 -6.78
C LYS A 72 -16.13 14.96 -5.30
N LEU A 73 -14.85 14.95 -4.96
CA LEU A 73 -14.37 14.94 -3.58
C LEU A 73 -13.65 16.24 -3.27
N THR A 74 -13.95 16.83 -2.12
CA THR A 74 -13.18 17.97 -1.60
C THR A 74 -11.82 17.51 -1.06
N THR A 75 -10.84 18.40 -1.02
CA THR A 75 -9.49 18.08 -0.50
C THR A 75 -9.55 17.47 0.90
N ARG A 76 -10.39 18.00 1.79
CA ARG A 76 -10.57 17.46 3.14
C ARG A 76 -11.11 16.03 3.15
N GLN A 77 -12.06 15.72 2.27
CA GLN A 77 -12.60 14.37 2.12
C GLN A 77 -11.52 13.40 1.61
N VAL A 78 -10.73 13.84 0.63
CA VAL A 78 -9.62 13.07 0.06
C VAL A 78 -8.57 12.75 1.13
N VAL A 79 -8.12 13.73 1.90
CA VAL A 79 -7.19 13.52 3.02
C VAL A 79 -7.75 12.49 4.02
N ASN A 80 -9.03 12.60 4.34
CA ASN A 80 -9.67 11.65 5.26
C ASN A 80 -9.69 10.22 4.67
N VAL A 81 -9.99 10.05 3.38
CA VAL A 81 -10.02 8.73 2.71
C VAL A 81 -8.61 8.14 2.65
N VAL A 82 -7.61 8.94 2.24
CA VAL A 82 -6.22 8.47 2.10
C VAL A 82 -5.65 8.07 3.47
N LEU A 83 -5.76 8.92 4.47
CA LEU A 83 -5.19 8.63 5.79
C LEU A 83 -5.92 7.48 6.49
N SER A 84 -7.25 7.37 6.35
CA SER A 84 -8.01 6.24 6.92
C SER A 84 -7.61 4.90 6.32
N ASN A 85 -7.18 4.89 5.05
CA ASN A 85 -6.63 3.69 4.41
C ASN A 85 -5.40 3.18 5.16
N TYR A 86 -4.41 4.04 5.43
CA TYR A 86 -3.20 3.65 6.17
C TYR A 86 -3.52 3.12 7.57
N PHE A 87 -4.50 3.74 8.25
CA PHE A 87 -4.91 3.30 9.59
C PHE A 87 -5.46 1.88 9.60
N LEU A 88 -6.45 1.57 8.73
CA LEU A 88 -7.06 0.24 8.75
C LEU A 88 -6.25 -0.80 7.99
N ALA A 89 -5.43 -0.41 7.00
CA ALA A 89 -4.55 -1.33 6.30
C ALA A 89 -3.50 -1.94 7.24
N LEU A 90 -2.89 -1.14 8.12
CA LEU A 90 -1.83 -1.61 9.01
C LEU A 90 -2.34 -2.62 10.06
N VAL A 91 -3.60 -2.51 10.50
CA VAL A 91 -4.16 -3.36 11.55
C VAL A 91 -4.99 -4.54 11.04
N THR A 92 -5.09 -4.72 9.73
CA THR A 92 -5.89 -5.82 9.15
C THR A 92 -5.02 -6.76 8.31
N PRO A 93 -5.30 -8.07 8.35
CA PRO A 93 -4.60 -9.03 7.51
C PRO A 93 -4.74 -8.70 6.03
N GLY A 94 -3.64 -8.78 5.28
CA GLY A 94 -3.62 -8.47 3.85
C GLY A 94 -4.04 -7.04 3.50
N ALA A 95 -3.88 -6.08 4.44
CA ALA A 95 -4.27 -4.68 4.27
C ALA A 95 -5.75 -4.47 3.84
N SER A 96 -6.60 -5.50 3.98
CA SER A 96 -8.00 -5.51 3.50
C SER A 96 -8.87 -4.41 4.12
N GLY A 97 -8.60 -4.05 5.37
CA GLY A 97 -9.31 -2.96 6.06
C GLY A 97 -9.08 -1.60 5.46
N GLY A 98 -7.97 -1.39 4.78
CA GLY A 98 -7.70 -0.14 4.06
C GLY A 98 -8.73 0.12 2.96
N ALA A 99 -9.07 -0.89 2.16
CA ALA A 99 -10.12 -0.79 1.14
C ALA A 99 -11.49 -0.48 1.77
N VAL A 100 -11.82 -1.18 2.86
CA VAL A 100 -13.08 -0.95 3.60
C VAL A 100 -13.13 0.48 4.14
N ALA A 101 -12.04 0.98 4.73
CA ALA A 101 -11.96 2.35 5.22
C ALA A 101 -12.24 3.37 4.11
N GLN A 102 -11.57 3.22 2.97
CA GLN A 102 -11.76 4.11 1.82
C GLN A 102 -13.21 4.15 1.38
N ILE A 103 -13.87 2.98 1.20
CA ILE A 103 -15.27 2.89 0.81
C ILE A 103 -16.18 3.57 1.84
N MET A 104 -15.93 3.34 3.14
CA MET A 104 -16.73 3.96 4.21
C MET A 104 -16.59 5.49 4.24
N PHE A 105 -15.38 6.02 4.08
CA PHE A 105 -15.15 7.46 4.07
C PHE A 105 -15.67 8.12 2.78
N MET A 106 -15.55 7.47 1.62
CA MET A 106 -16.16 7.93 0.37
C MET A 106 -17.70 7.93 0.47
N ARG A 107 -18.30 6.90 1.06
CA ARG A 107 -19.73 6.89 1.34
C ARG A 107 -20.15 8.05 2.26
N LYS A 108 -19.37 8.34 3.31
CA LYS A 108 -19.63 9.49 4.18
C LYS A 108 -19.49 10.82 3.45
N ALA A 109 -18.68 10.88 2.39
CA ALA A 109 -18.55 12.03 1.49
C ALA A 109 -19.69 12.15 0.45
N GLY A 110 -20.67 11.21 0.44
CA GLY A 110 -21.81 11.20 -0.46
C GLY A 110 -21.64 10.31 -1.70
N VAL A 111 -20.50 9.65 -1.87
CA VAL A 111 -20.24 8.76 -3.01
C VAL A 111 -21.00 7.44 -2.84
N PRO A 112 -21.77 6.97 -3.84
CA PRO A 112 -22.43 5.67 -3.79
C PRO A 112 -21.43 4.53 -3.58
N VAL A 113 -21.79 3.53 -2.76
CA VAL A 113 -20.91 2.41 -2.39
C VAL A 113 -20.37 1.68 -3.62
N ALA A 114 -21.21 1.43 -4.63
CA ALA A 114 -20.80 0.78 -5.85
C ALA A 114 -19.69 1.54 -6.59
N LYS A 115 -19.80 2.87 -6.71
CA LYS A 115 -18.78 3.73 -7.33
C LYS A 115 -17.51 3.79 -6.47
N ALA A 116 -17.66 3.92 -5.15
CA ALA A 116 -16.53 3.90 -4.22
C ALA A 116 -15.73 2.59 -4.31
N THR A 117 -16.41 1.46 -4.38
CA THR A 117 -15.78 0.14 -4.56
C THR A 117 -14.98 0.07 -5.86
N VAL A 118 -15.55 0.54 -6.98
CA VAL A 118 -14.85 0.59 -8.27
C VAL A 118 -13.60 1.47 -8.18
N VAL A 119 -13.69 2.66 -7.61
CA VAL A 119 -12.54 3.58 -7.44
C VAL A 119 -11.43 2.93 -6.63
N VAL A 120 -11.75 2.33 -5.49
CA VAL A 120 -10.77 1.67 -4.61
C VAL A 120 -10.11 0.47 -5.31
N PHE A 121 -10.89 -0.31 -6.03
CA PHE A 121 -10.39 -1.47 -6.77
C PHE A 121 -9.45 -1.07 -7.90
N VAL A 122 -9.85 -0.09 -8.73
CA VAL A 122 -9.00 0.47 -9.80
C VAL A 122 -7.70 1.04 -9.23
N ARG A 123 -7.78 1.76 -8.12
CA ARG A 123 -6.61 2.33 -7.44
C ARG A 123 -5.60 1.24 -7.07
N THR A 124 -6.06 0.13 -6.51
CA THR A 124 -5.20 -1.01 -6.14
C THR A 124 -4.58 -1.67 -7.36
N ILE A 125 -5.38 -1.94 -8.40
CA ILE A 125 -4.89 -2.53 -9.65
C ILE A 125 -3.82 -1.64 -10.30
N MET A 126 -4.04 -0.32 -10.38
CA MET A 126 -3.06 0.61 -10.94
C MET A 126 -1.73 0.56 -10.19
N SER A 127 -1.75 0.50 -8.86
CA SER A 127 -0.53 0.40 -8.06
C SER A 127 0.21 -0.92 -8.34
N ILE A 128 -0.48 -2.05 -8.32
CA ILE A 128 0.12 -3.37 -8.61
C ILE A 128 0.65 -3.41 -10.05
N THR A 129 -0.13 -2.92 -11.01
CA THR A 129 0.29 -2.87 -12.44
C THR A 129 1.55 -2.02 -12.61
N PHE A 130 1.62 -0.86 -11.94
CA PHE A 130 2.80 0.00 -11.99
C PHE A 130 4.04 -0.72 -11.46
N LEU A 131 3.93 -1.40 -10.31
CA LEU A 131 5.03 -2.18 -9.75
C LEU A 131 5.45 -3.33 -10.68
N ILE A 132 4.49 -4.08 -11.21
CA ILE A 132 4.73 -5.18 -12.15
C ILE A 132 5.51 -4.68 -13.38
N LEU A 133 5.13 -3.53 -13.94
CA LEU A 133 5.80 -2.95 -15.12
C LEU A 133 7.23 -2.47 -14.81
N LEU A 134 7.54 -2.16 -13.56
CA LEU A 134 8.90 -1.78 -13.16
C LEU A 134 9.83 -2.98 -12.91
N VAL A 135 9.29 -4.18 -12.63
CA VAL A 135 10.11 -5.37 -12.35
C VAL A 135 11.16 -5.65 -13.44
N PRO A 136 10.84 -5.66 -14.73
CA PRO A 136 11.83 -5.88 -15.78
C PRO A 136 12.99 -4.92 -15.72
N PHE A 137 12.69 -3.63 -15.49
CA PHE A 137 13.70 -2.60 -15.37
C PHE A 137 14.62 -2.83 -14.17
N VAL A 138 14.03 -3.21 -13.02
CA VAL A 138 14.78 -3.53 -11.79
C VAL A 138 15.71 -4.72 -12.01
N LEU A 139 15.20 -5.80 -12.61
CA LEU A 139 15.99 -7.02 -12.85
C LEU A 139 17.15 -6.79 -13.83
N HIS A 140 17.03 -5.81 -14.75
CA HIS A 140 18.11 -5.45 -15.67
C HIS A 140 19.10 -4.43 -15.06
N SER A 141 18.69 -3.64 -14.07
CA SER A 141 19.55 -2.62 -13.47
C SER A 141 20.32 -3.10 -12.24
N ASP A 142 19.81 -4.09 -11.51
CA ASP A 142 20.45 -4.64 -10.31
C ASP A 142 20.88 -6.08 -10.54
N HIS A 143 22.05 -6.24 -11.15
CA HIS A 143 22.63 -7.56 -11.44
C HIS A 143 22.88 -8.39 -10.18
N ALA A 144 23.20 -7.74 -9.05
CA ALA A 144 23.47 -8.44 -7.79
C ALA A 144 22.27 -9.28 -7.29
N LEU A 145 21.04 -8.87 -7.62
CA LEU A 145 19.83 -9.65 -7.29
C LEU A 145 19.68 -10.93 -8.13
N VAL A 146 20.27 -10.97 -9.31
CA VAL A 146 19.99 -11.98 -10.34
C VAL A 146 21.23 -12.65 -10.91
N ASP A 147 22.42 -12.42 -10.32
CA ASP A 147 23.70 -13.00 -10.77
C ASP A 147 23.67 -14.54 -10.92
N TRP A 148 22.81 -15.20 -10.14
CA TRP A 148 22.59 -16.64 -10.21
C TRP A 148 21.63 -17.06 -11.34
N MET A 149 20.96 -16.12 -12.02
CA MET A 149 20.01 -16.38 -13.09
C MET A 149 20.62 -16.17 -14.48
N PRO A 150 20.44 -17.10 -15.42
CA PRO A 150 20.78 -16.86 -16.81
C PRO A 150 20.00 -15.67 -17.39
N THR A 151 20.64 -14.86 -18.23
CA THR A 151 20.02 -13.69 -18.88
C THR A 151 18.73 -14.05 -19.64
N SER A 152 18.67 -15.25 -20.22
CA SER A 152 17.46 -15.76 -20.88
C SER A 152 16.27 -15.88 -19.93
N VAL A 153 16.50 -16.33 -18.69
CA VAL A 153 15.45 -16.44 -17.66
C VAL A 153 14.95 -15.04 -17.28
N ILE A 154 15.87 -14.10 -17.06
CA ILE A 154 15.52 -12.70 -16.76
C ILE A 154 14.66 -12.11 -17.87
N THR A 155 15.03 -12.35 -19.12
CA THR A 155 14.27 -11.87 -20.28
C THR A 155 12.87 -12.48 -20.34
N ILE A 156 12.75 -13.82 -20.16
CA ILE A 156 11.44 -14.50 -20.14
C ILE A 156 10.55 -13.97 -19.03
N VAL A 157 11.09 -13.83 -17.80
CA VAL A 157 10.37 -13.29 -16.65
C VAL A 157 9.92 -11.84 -16.95
N SER A 158 10.78 -11.02 -17.52
CA SER A 158 10.47 -9.64 -17.88
C SER A 158 9.33 -9.55 -18.90
N VAL A 159 9.36 -10.36 -19.96
CA VAL A 159 8.29 -10.44 -20.95
C VAL A 159 6.98 -10.90 -20.30
N LEU A 160 7.04 -11.89 -19.41
CA LEU A 160 5.86 -12.37 -18.67
C LEU A 160 5.24 -11.24 -17.84
N PHE A 161 6.03 -10.50 -17.07
CA PHE A 161 5.54 -9.40 -16.22
C PHE A 161 4.93 -8.25 -17.02
N VAL A 162 5.50 -7.91 -18.19
CA VAL A 162 4.92 -6.88 -19.08
C VAL A 162 3.64 -7.38 -19.75
N SER A 163 3.62 -8.63 -20.18
CA SER A 163 2.46 -9.19 -20.91
C SER A 163 1.25 -9.45 -19.99
N LEU A 164 1.49 -9.72 -18.70
CA LEU A 164 0.45 -10.11 -17.73
C LEU A 164 -0.65 -9.04 -17.56
N PRO A 165 -0.36 -7.74 -17.33
CA PRO A 165 -1.40 -6.70 -17.26
C PRO A 165 -2.14 -6.54 -18.60
N ILE A 166 -1.43 -6.62 -19.71
CA ILE A 166 -2.01 -6.50 -21.05
C ILE A 166 -2.95 -7.67 -21.31
N ALA A 167 -2.48 -8.89 -21.05
CA ALA A 167 -3.29 -10.11 -21.18
C ALA A 167 -4.53 -10.07 -20.30
N ALA A 168 -4.39 -9.59 -19.03
CA ALA A 168 -5.53 -9.44 -18.12
C ALA A 168 -6.60 -8.50 -18.69
N VAL A 169 -6.22 -7.34 -19.22
CA VAL A 169 -7.16 -6.38 -19.84
C VAL A 169 -7.81 -6.96 -21.09
N LEU A 170 -7.05 -7.62 -21.95
CA LEU A 170 -7.58 -8.25 -23.18
C LEU A 170 -8.52 -9.39 -22.84
N LEU A 171 -8.16 -10.24 -21.88
CA LEU A 171 -8.97 -11.37 -21.44
C LEU A 171 -10.32 -10.91 -20.89
N MET A 172 -10.36 -9.80 -20.15
CA MET A 172 -11.59 -9.24 -19.59
C MET A 172 -12.58 -8.72 -20.62
N ARG A 173 -12.11 -8.43 -21.84
CA ARG A 173 -13.01 -8.07 -22.96
C ARG A 173 -13.73 -9.28 -23.55
N THR A 174 -13.30 -10.49 -23.22
CA THR A 174 -13.87 -11.75 -23.69
C THR A 174 -14.86 -12.34 -22.68
N ARG A 175 -15.52 -13.44 -23.05
CA ARG A 175 -16.37 -14.22 -22.14
C ARG A 175 -15.62 -15.38 -21.46
N TYR A 176 -14.38 -15.62 -21.82
CA TYR A 176 -13.59 -16.73 -21.30
C TYR A 176 -13.41 -16.72 -19.77
N PRO A 177 -13.20 -15.57 -19.10
CA PRO A 177 -13.06 -15.57 -17.65
C PRO A 177 -14.28 -16.10 -16.89
N GLU A 178 -15.49 -15.90 -17.43
CA GLU A 178 -16.72 -16.43 -16.80
C GLU A 178 -16.70 -17.96 -16.80
N PHE A 179 -16.34 -18.58 -17.91
CA PHE A 179 -16.22 -20.04 -18.01
C PHE A 179 -15.09 -20.59 -17.14
N TRP A 180 -13.97 -19.90 -17.09
CA TRP A 180 -12.83 -20.33 -16.26
C TRP A 180 -13.13 -20.22 -14.78
N ILE A 181 -13.79 -19.17 -14.33
CA ILE A 181 -14.22 -19.04 -12.94
C ILE A 181 -15.17 -20.20 -12.57
N ILE A 182 -16.14 -20.52 -13.41
CA ILE A 182 -17.05 -21.65 -13.19
C ILE A 182 -16.27 -22.96 -13.12
N GLY A 183 -15.40 -23.23 -14.08
CA GLY A 183 -14.61 -24.47 -14.13
C GLY A 183 -13.67 -24.64 -12.94
N LEU A 184 -12.87 -23.61 -12.64
CA LEU A 184 -11.86 -23.63 -11.57
C LEU A 184 -12.50 -23.63 -10.16
N THR A 185 -13.67 -23.00 -10.00
CA THR A 185 -14.31 -22.87 -8.68
C THR A 185 -15.36 -23.94 -8.40
N ASN A 186 -15.58 -24.88 -9.34
CA ASN A 186 -16.61 -25.89 -9.21
C ASN A 186 -16.37 -26.84 -8.00
N ASN A 187 -15.11 -27.09 -7.66
CA ASN A 187 -14.71 -27.93 -6.53
C ASN A 187 -14.60 -27.20 -5.19
N PHE A 188 -14.84 -25.87 -5.18
CA PHE A 188 -14.74 -25.05 -3.97
C PHE A 188 -16.10 -24.74 -3.38
N SER A 189 -16.12 -24.19 -2.14
CA SER A 189 -17.34 -23.80 -1.45
C SER A 189 -18.17 -22.78 -2.24
N ARG A 190 -19.49 -22.80 -2.03
CA ARG A 190 -20.41 -21.84 -2.69
C ARG A 190 -20.04 -20.39 -2.40
N ASP A 191 -19.56 -20.10 -1.20
CA ASP A 191 -19.15 -18.75 -0.79
C ASP A 191 -17.86 -18.32 -1.52
N PHE A 192 -16.88 -19.21 -1.69
CA PHE A 192 -15.69 -18.94 -2.45
C PHE A 192 -16.01 -18.60 -3.92
N ARG A 193 -16.84 -19.43 -4.57
CA ARG A 193 -17.30 -19.18 -5.95
C ARG A 193 -18.04 -17.87 -6.09
N ARG A 194 -18.95 -17.57 -5.16
CA ARG A 194 -19.68 -16.29 -5.15
C ARG A 194 -18.72 -15.11 -5.05
N ASN A 195 -17.72 -15.18 -4.18
CA ASN A 195 -16.72 -14.12 -4.03
C ASN A 195 -15.91 -13.93 -5.32
N CYS A 196 -15.46 -15.01 -5.98
CA CYS A 196 -14.76 -14.92 -7.28
C CYS A 196 -15.62 -14.22 -8.35
N PHE A 197 -16.93 -14.52 -8.40
CA PHE A 197 -17.85 -13.84 -9.32
C PHE A 197 -18.01 -12.35 -8.99
N ILE A 198 -18.10 -11.98 -7.71
CA ILE A 198 -18.17 -10.58 -7.28
C ILE A 198 -16.92 -9.84 -7.74
N TRP A 199 -15.74 -10.38 -7.46
CA TRP A 199 -14.46 -9.81 -7.87
C TRP A 199 -14.34 -9.64 -9.39
N TYR A 200 -14.75 -10.65 -10.15
CA TYR A 200 -14.78 -10.57 -11.60
C TYR A 200 -15.71 -9.46 -12.12
N LYS A 201 -16.92 -9.38 -11.57
CA LYS A 201 -17.91 -8.36 -11.94
C LYS A 201 -17.42 -6.95 -11.62
N GLU A 202 -16.80 -6.75 -10.48
CA GLU A 202 -16.19 -5.48 -10.07
C GLU A 202 -15.04 -5.11 -11.01
N PHE A 203 -14.17 -6.06 -11.36
CA PHE A 203 -13.09 -5.84 -12.31
C PHE A 203 -13.60 -5.49 -13.71
N LYS A 204 -14.61 -6.19 -14.19
CA LYS A 204 -15.24 -5.93 -15.49
C LYS A 204 -15.89 -4.54 -15.54
N GLN A 205 -16.60 -4.16 -14.48
CA GLN A 205 -17.15 -2.81 -14.34
C GLN A 205 -16.06 -1.74 -14.31
N ALA A 206 -14.99 -1.96 -13.54
CA ALA A 206 -13.84 -1.06 -13.47
C ALA A 206 -13.22 -0.87 -14.85
N SER A 207 -12.96 -1.95 -15.57
CA SER A 207 -12.39 -1.90 -16.93
C SER A 207 -13.27 -1.16 -17.93
N PHE A 208 -14.59 -1.30 -17.83
CA PHE A 208 -15.52 -0.57 -18.68
C PHE A 208 -15.53 0.93 -18.39
N ILE A 209 -15.52 1.32 -17.12
CA ILE A 209 -15.46 2.74 -16.70
C ILE A 209 -14.15 3.38 -17.12
N MET A 210 -13.03 2.65 -16.96
CA MET A 210 -11.71 3.10 -17.41
C MET A 210 -11.66 3.37 -18.93
N GLY A 211 -12.35 2.56 -19.71
CA GLY A 211 -12.40 2.74 -21.18
C GLY A 211 -13.10 4.03 -21.64
N LYS A 212 -13.99 4.60 -20.82
CA LYS A 212 -14.74 5.81 -21.18
C LYS A 212 -13.90 7.10 -21.20
N ASN A 213 -12.87 7.18 -20.33
CA ASN A 213 -12.05 8.38 -20.16
C ASN A 213 -10.54 8.04 -20.09
N PRO A 214 -9.92 7.61 -21.20
CA PRO A 214 -8.55 7.09 -21.21
C PRO A 214 -7.52 8.12 -20.71
N LEU A 215 -7.70 9.41 -21.00
CA LEU A 215 -6.80 10.47 -20.54
C LEU A 215 -6.81 10.64 -19.02
N LYS A 216 -7.99 10.62 -18.40
CA LYS A 216 -8.09 10.68 -16.94
C LYS A 216 -7.50 9.42 -16.30
N VAL A 217 -7.69 8.27 -16.91
CA VAL A 217 -7.13 7.00 -16.44
C VAL A 217 -5.60 7.01 -16.53
N MET A 218 -5.04 7.49 -17.65
CA MET A 218 -3.59 7.67 -17.81
C MET A 218 -3.03 8.64 -16.76
N ARG A 219 -3.70 9.76 -16.55
CA ARG A 219 -3.32 10.72 -15.49
C ARG A 219 -3.32 10.04 -14.12
N ALA A 220 -4.38 9.31 -13.76
CA ALA A 220 -4.45 8.58 -12.49
C ALA A 220 -3.34 7.52 -12.36
N PHE A 221 -2.95 6.88 -13.46
CA PHE A 221 -1.85 5.93 -13.49
C PHE A 221 -0.49 6.61 -13.23
N ILE A 222 -0.25 7.75 -13.85
CA ILE A 222 0.96 8.57 -13.60
C ILE A 222 0.98 9.06 -12.14
N GLU A 223 -0.13 9.59 -11.63
CA GLU A 223 -0.28 10.01 -10.25
C GLU A 223 -0.03 8.83 -9.27
N SER A 224 -0.45 7.60 -9.63
CA SER A 224 -0.16 6.38 -8.89
C SER A 224 1.34 6.09 -8.84
N GLY A 225 2.01 6.14 -9.98
CA GLY A 225 3.45 5.93 -10.08
C GLY A 225 4.24 6.96 -9.28
N LEU A 226 3.92 8.24 -9.44
CA LEU A 226 4.57 9.33 -8.71
C LEU A 226 4.39 9.19 -7.20
N SER A 227 3.18 8.82 -6.73
CA SER A 227 2.93 8.56 -5.32
C SER A 227 3.83 7.46 -4.78
N LEU A 228 3.88 6.30 -5.45
CA LEU A 228 4.68 5.16 -5.03
C LEU A 228 6.18 5.48 -5.05
N LEU A 229 6.67 6.11 -6.12
CA LEU A 229 8.07 6.50 -6.23
C LEU A 229 8.48 7.51 -5.15
N CYS A 230 7.64 8.49 -4.82
CA CYS A 230 7.90 9.42 -3.72
C CYS A 230 7.97 8.69 -2.37
N ILE A 231 7.04 7.77 -2.09
CA ILE A 231 7.07 7.00 -0.83
C ILE A 231 8.34 6.16 -0.74
N TYR A 232 8.77 5.51 -1.83
CA TYR A 232 9.98 4.69 -1.85
C TYR A 232 11.26 5.52 -1.78
N ALA A 233 11.26 6.74 -2.33
CA ALA A 233 12.38 7.67 -2.28
C ALA A 233 12.73 8.14 -0.85
N THR A 234 11.89 7.86 0.15
CA THR A 234 12.23 8.08 1.55
C THR A 234 13.45 7.26 1.99
N VAL A 235 13.63 6.04 1.44
CA VAL A 235 14.77 5.17 1.79
C VAL A 235 16.11 5.74 1.30
N PRO A 236 16.27 6.13 0.02
CA PRO A 236 17.48 6.84 -0.42
C PRO A 236 17.81 8.08 0.39
N MET A 237 16.83 8.82 0.90
CA MET A 237 17.09 9.97 1.78
C MET A 237 17.78 9.56 3.08
N PHE A 238 17.43 8.40 3.65
CA PHE A 238 18.12 7.89 4.83
C PHE A 238 19.54 7.44 4.52
N PHE A 239 19.79 6.83 3.35
CA PHE A 239 21.14 6.50 2.89
C PHE A 239 22.02 7.77 2.78
N LEU A 240 21.48 8.84 2.18
CA LEU A 240 22.15 10.14 2.11
C LEU A 240 22.41 10.73 3.51
N GLY A 241 21.43 10.59 4.41
CA GLY A 241 21.55 11.06 5.79
C GLY A 241 22.71 10.42 6.54
N MET A 242 22.96 9.14 6.30
CA MET A 242 24.04 8.36 6.91
C MET A 242 25.34 8.41 6.11
N ASN A 243 25.41 9.24 5.06
CA ASN A 243 26.58 9.39 4.19
C ASN A 243 27.03 8.07 3.54
N ILE A 244 26.09 7.15 3.30
CA ILE A 244 26.34 5.87 2.64
C ILE A 244 26.32 6.09 1.13
N LYS A 245 27.31 5.54 0.42
CA LYS A 245 27.35 5.54 -1.04
C LYS A 245 26.40 4.46 -1.56
N PHE A 246 25.54 4.81 -2.50
CA PHE A 246 24.56 3.89 -3.09
C PHE A 246 24.18 4.31 -4.50
N ASP A 247 23.63 3.38 -5.26
CA ASP A 247 22.98 3.66 -6.54
C ASP A 247 21.48 3.90 -6.30
N TRP A 248 20.96 5.00 -6.85
CA TRP A 248 19.54 5.36 -6.75
C TRP A 248 18.63 4.32 -7.38
N LEU A 249 19.00 3.81 -8.56
CA LEU A 249 18.19 2.83 -9.28
C LEU A 249 18.13 1.51 -8.51
N GLN A 250 19.25 1.10 -7.92
CA GLN A 250 19.34 -0.11 -7.12
C GLN A 250 18.47 -0.02 -5.88
N VAL A 251 18.56 1.04 -5.08
CA VAL A 251 17.77 1.21 -3.86
C VAL A 251 16.29 1.32 -4.19
N MET A 252 15.92 2.14 -5.18
CA MET A 252 14.52 2.29 -5.61
C MET A 252 13.96 1.00 -6.18
N GLY A 253 14.75 0.27 -6.97
CA GLY A 253 14.35 -1.00 -7.55
C GLY A 253 14.07 -2.06 -6.49
N ARG A 254 14.95 -2.18 -5.48
CA ARG A 254 14.75 -3.10 -4.35
C ARG A 254 13.49 -2.73 -3.55
N MET A 255 13.17 -1.43 -3.41
CA MET A 255 11.91 -0.99 -2.80
C MET A 255 10.68 -1.38 -3.62
N VAL A 256 10.76 -1.33 -4.96
CA VAL A 256 9.68 -1.80 -5.85
C VAL A 256 9.41 -3.28 -5.64
N LEU A 257 10.45 -4.12 -5.62
CA LEU A 257 10.31 -5.57 -5.39
C LEU A 257 9.73 -5.86 -4.01
N LEU A 258 10.26 -5.21 -2.97
CA LEU A 258 9.76 -5.38 -1.61
C LEU A 258 8.26 -5.06 -1.51
N ASN A 259 7.86 -3.93 -2.06
CA ASN A 259 6.46 -3.51 -2.00
C ASN A 259 5.55 -4.38 -2.87
N LEU A 260 6.03 -4.90 -4.00
CA LEU A 260 5.27 -5.87 -4.78
C LEU A 260 4.97 -7.14 -3.94
N VAL A 261 5.96 -7.65 -3.20
CA VAL A 261 5.76 -8.78 -2.28
C VAL A 261 4.77 -8.42 -1.16
N LEU A 262 4.86 -7.20 -0.61
CA LEU A 262 3.98 -6.73 0.46
C LEU A 262 2.51 -6.63 0.05
N TYR A 263 2.20 -6.37 -1.21
CA TYR A 263 0.81 -6.40 -1.70
C TYR A 263 0.14 -7.77 -1.52
N PHE A 264 0.92 -8.84 -1.50
CA PHE A 264 0.43 -10.21 -1.34
C PHE A 264 0.69 -10.78 0.05
N SER A 265 1.23 -9.98 0.97
CA SER A 265 1.51 -10.43 2.34
C SER A 265 0.21 -10.67 3.13
N PRO A 266 0.03 -11.84 3.76
CA PRO A 266 -1.16 -12.13 4.55
C PRO A 266 -1.12 -11.49 5.95
N THR A 267 0.03 -10.94 6.37
CA THR A 267 0.21 -10.39 7.72
C THR A 267 -0.37 -8.99 7.85
N PRO A 268 -0.77 -8.56 9.05
CA PRO A 268 -1.23 -7.19 9.29
C PRO A 268 -0.17 -6.17 8.91
N GLY A 269 -0.51 -5.25 7.99
CA GLY A 269 0.44 -4.25 7.48
C GLY A 269 1.72 -4.82 6.89
N GLY A 270 1.74 -6.09 6.47
CA GLY A 270 2.96 -6.74 5.98
C GLY A 270 4.02 -6.99 7.05
N SER A 271 3.67 -6.91 8.36
CA SER A 271 4.62 -7.04 9.46
C SER A 271 5.33 -8.39 9.45
N GLY A 272 6.63 -8.37 9.70
CA GLY A 272 7.54 -9.51 9.58
C GLY A 272 8.04 -9.69 8.15
N VAL A 273 7.16 -9.69 7.15
CA VAL A 273 7.55 -9.80 5.72
C VAL A 273 8.27 -8.53 5.26
N ALA A 274 7.81 -7.36 5.69
CA ALA A 274 8.44 -6.08 5.34
C ALA A 274 9.84 -5.96 5.92
N GLU A 275 9.99 -6.24 7.20
CA GLU A 275 11.28 -6.14 7.91
C GLU A 275 12.26 -7.21 7.40
N ALA A 276 11.82 -8.46 7.30
CA ALA A 276 12.67 -9.54 6.78
C ALA A 276 13.05 -9.30 5.31
N GLY A 277 12.10 -8.89 4.48
CA GLY A 277 12.34 -8.56 3.08
C GLY A 277 13.30 -7.37 2.93
N PHE A 278 13.18 -6.34 3.78
CA PHE A 278 14.12 -5.24 3.80
C PHE A 278 15.54 -5.72 4.18
N VAL A 279 15.67 -6.53 5.22
CA VAL A 279 16.96 -7.11 5.61
C VAL A 279 17.57 -7.91 4.47
N VAL A 280 16.82 -8.80 3.85
CA VAL A 280 17.30 -9.64 2.74
C VAL A 280 17.76 -8.79 1.56
N LEU A 281 16.98 -7.79 1.18
CA LEU A 281 17.28 -6.98 -0.01
C LEU A 281 18.37 -5.92 0.21
N PHE A 282 18.60 -5.46 1.45
CA PHE A 282 19.46 -4.32 1.71
C PHE A 282 20.70 -4.64 2.55
N SER A 283 20.85 -5.88 3.06
CA SER A 283 22.01 -6.28 3.88
C SER A 283 23.36 -6.10 3.19
N GLU A 284 23.42 -6.30 1.87
CA GLU A 284 24.63 -6.11 1.08
C GLU A 284 24.97 -4.64 0.83
N LEU A 285 23.99 -3.76 0.86
CA LEU A 285 24.15 -2.32 0.59
C LEU A 285 24.45 -1.51 1.86
N LEU A 286 24.23 -2.10 3.03
CA LEU A 286 24.32 -1.42 4.31
C LEU A 286 25.43 -2.02 5.16
N PRO A 287 26.24 -1.20 5.83
CA PRO A 287 27.19 -1.68 6.84
C PRO A 287 26.50 -2.50 7.92
N GLY A 288 27.22 -3.46 8.50
CA GLY A 288 26.69 -4.36 9.52
C GLY A 288 25.97 -3.62 10.65
N GLY A 289 24.81 -4.14 11.03
CA GLY A 289 23.97 -3.59 12.09
C GLY A 289 23.04 -2.43 11.70
N LEU A 290 23.28 -1.76 10.57
CA LEU A 290 22.46 -0.64 10.10
C LEU A 290 21.16 -1.07 9.43
N VAL A 291 21.11 -2.26 8.85
CA VAL A 291 19.98 -2.71 8.07
C VAL A 291 18.67 -2.74 8.87
N GLY A 292 18.71 -3.18 10.12
CA GLY A 292 17.54 -3.20 11.00
C GLY A 292 17.07 -1.80 11.38
N ILE A 293 17.98 -0.89 11.67
CA ILE A 293 17.66 0.52 11.97
C ILE A 293 17.00 1.16 10.75
N MET A 294 17.55 0.93 9.57
CA MET A 294 17.01 1.46 8.31
C MET A 294 15.62 0.89 8.01
N ALA A 295 15.40 -0.42 8.24
CA ALA A 295 14.10 -1.04 8.11
C ALA A 295 13.05 -0.35 9.00
N VAL A 296 13.40 -0.08 10.25
CA VAL A 296 12.50 0.59 11.20
C VAL A 296 12.28 2.06 10.86
N LEU A 297 13.31 2.80 10.45
CA LEU A 297 13.16 4.19 9.99
C LEU A 297 12.23 4.28 8.78
N TRP A 298 12.40 3.39 7.81
CA TRP A 298 11.51 3.30 6.66
C TRP A 298 10.06 2.99 7.10
N ARG A 299 9.85 1.95 7.93
CA ARG A 299 8.52 1.58 8.43
C ARG A 299 7.87 2.72 9.20
N PHE A 300 8.65 3.36 10.08
CA PHE A 300 8.14 4.50 10.82
C PHE A 300 7.66 5.61 9.90
N THR A 301 8.48 5.97 8.93
CA THR A 301 8.19 7.07 8.02
C THR A 301 7.05 6.73 7.05
N ALA A 302 7.16 5.60 6.34
CA ALA A 302 6.24 5.27 5.25
C ALA A 302 4.89 4.72 5.73
N GLU A 303 4.83 4.11 6.92
CA GLU A 303 3.63 3.42 7.39
C GLU A 303 3.13 3.89 8.74
N TYR A 304 3.99 3.97 9.78
CA TYR A 304 3.52 4.29 11.12
C TYR A 304 3.10 5.76 11.27
N LEU A 305 3.79 6.68 10.62
CA LEU A 305 3.41 8.10 10.64
C LEU A 305 2.06 8.32 9.93
N PRO A 306 1.82 7.86 8.68
CA PRO A 306 0.50 7.93 8.07
C PRO A 306 -0.59 7.19 8.86
N PHE A 307 -0.25 6.06 9.50
CA PHE A 307 -1.15 5.33 10.39
C PHE A 307 -1.60 6.20 11.57
N LEU A 308 -0.69 6.86 12.27
CA LEU A 308 -1.01 7.73 13.41
C LEU A 308 -1.92 8.89 12.97
N LEU A 309 -1.61 9.53 11.84
CA LEU A 309 -2.45 10.58 11.28
C LEU A 309 -3.83 10.05 10.89
N GLY A 310 -3.89 8.85 10.30
CA GLY A 310 -5.12 8.16 9.94
C GLY A 310 -5.97 7.74 11.15
N ALA A 311 -5.32 7.34 12.25
CA ALA A 311 -6.00 7.05 13.51
C ALA A 311 -6.73 8.29 14.06
N VAL A 312 -6.05 9.45 14.08
CA VAL A 312 -6.67 10.74 14.52
C VAL A 312 -7.87 11.09 13.63
N VAL A 313 -7.73 10.98 12.31
CA VAL A 313 -8.82 11.25 11.36
C VAL A 313 -10.00 10.30 11.58
N SER A 314 -9.72 9.01 11.74
CA SER A 314 -10.74 7.97 11.90
C SER A 314 -11.50 8.11 13.22
N ILE A 315 -10.79 8.39 14.31
CA ILE A 315 -11.39 8.64 15.64
C ILE A 315 -12.27 9.88 15.59
N ARG A 316 -11.82 10.99 15.00
CA ARG A 316 -12.62 12.21 14.86
C ARG A 316 -13.86 11.99 14.00
N ALA A 317 -13.73 11.22 12.91
CA ALA A 317 -14.83 10.99 11.98
C ALA A 317 -15.93 10.09 12.55
N PHE A 318 -15.58 9.08 13.36
CA PHE A 318 -16.52 8.10 13.92
C PHE A 318 -16.80 8.30 15.40
N GLY A 319 -15.89 8.93 16.14
CA GLY A 319 -16.05 9.18 17.58
C GLY A 319 -17.21 10.14 17.90
N SER A 320 -17.44 11.14 17.04
CA SER A 320 -18.57 12.07 17.19
C SER A 320 -19.94 11.38 17.07
N ASN A 321 -20.08 10.41 16.18
CA ASN A 321 -21.33 9.65 16.02
C ASN A 321 -21.62 8.72 17.20
N VAL A 322 -20.58 8.20 17.85
CA VAL A 322 -20.74 7.36 19.06
C VAL A 322 -21.15 8.19 20.27
N LEU A 323 -20.63 9.41 20.38
CA LEU A 323 -21.02 10.34 21.46
C LEU A 323 -22.46 10.82 21.28
N SER A 324 -22.91 11.08 20.06
CA SER A 324 -24.31 11.49 19.78
C SER A 324 -25.30 10.35 20.06
N MET A 325 -25.02 9.11 19.67
CA MET A 325 -25.87 7.95 20.01
C MET A 325 -25.90 7.65 21.52
N LYS A 326 -24.83 7.92 22.24
CA LYS A 326 -24.80 7.74 23.70
C LYS A 326 -25.63 8.81 24.42
N ASN A 327 -25.69 10.02 23.87
CA ASN A 327 -26.52 11.11 24.38
C ASN A 327 -28.01 10.87 24.10
N LEU A 328 -28.38 10.32 22.94
CA LEU A 328 -29.75 9.92 22.60
C LEU A 328 -30.24 8.80 23.54
N ARG A 329 -29.45 7.77 23.79
CA ARG A 329 -29.77 6.70 24.73
C ARG A 329 -29.86 7.16 26.20
N LYS A 330 -29.12 8.20 26.59
CA LYS A 330 -29.27 8.79 27.92
C LYS A 330 -30.53 9.62 28.07
N GLY A 331 -31.00 10.27 26.99
CA GLY A 331 -32.27 11.01 26.97
C GLY A 331 -33.51 10.09 27.02
N GLU A 332 -33.45 8.90 26.38
CA GLU A 332 -34.54 7.90 26.43
C GLU A 332 -34.66 7.21 27.81
N ASN A 333 -33.60 7.13 28.59
CA ASN A 333 -33.64 6.52 29.93
C ASN A 333 -34.00 7.53 31.06
N GLN A 334 -34.30 8.78 30.71
CA GLN A 334 -34.71 9.82 31.68
C GLN A 334 -36.16 10.30 31.47
N GLN A 335 -36.89 9.68 30.57
CA GLN A 335 -38.35 9.74 30.41
C GLN A 335 -39.01 8.43 30.87
#